data_7532f8ee480f2239a4eb537099b76576
#
_entry.id   7532f8ee480f2239a4eb537099b76576
#
_cell.length_a   1.000
_cell.length_b   1.000
_cell.length_c   1.000
_cell.angle_alpha   90.00
_cell.angle_beta   90.00
_cell.angle_gamma   90.00
#
_symmetry.space_group_name_H-M   'P 1'
#
loop_
_entity.id
_entity.type
_entity.pdbx_description
1 polymer ?
#
loop_
_entity_poly.entity_id
_entity_poly.type
_entity_poly.pdbx_seq_one_letter_code
_entity_poly.pdbx_strand_id
1 'polypeptide(L)'
;MYACTSTGEQNPFLSEFQTPEGVPPFDQIKLEHYEPAFMKGIEEQNARIQAIIDNTDEPTFDNVIVALDESSPILSRVGGVFYNLTEAETTDELTALSIKMAPIMSEHEDNISLNKALFAKVKAVYD
;
A
#
# COMPACT_ATOMS: atom_id res chain seq x y z
N MET A 1 -13.45 -0.09 -35.51
CA MET A 1 -12.60 -0.57 -34.39
C MET A 1 -12.82 0.36 -33.20
N TYR A 2 -13.48 -0.14 -32.20
CA TYR A 2 -13.84 0.67 -31.05
C TYR A 2 -12.89 0.36 -29.91
N ALA A 3 -12.05 1.33 -29.57
CA ALA A 3 -11.42 1.30 -28.29
C ALA A 3 -12.54 1.41 -27.26
N CYS A 4 -12.84 0.32 -26.56
CA CYS A 4 -13.55 0.43 -25.31
C CYS A 4 -12.66 1.21 -24.38
N THR A 5 -12.77 2.51 -24.41
CA THR A 5 -12.43 3.30 -23.25
C THR A 5 -13.48 2.93 -22.22
N SER A 6 -13.23 1.87 -21.46
CA SER A 6 -13.82 1.80 -20.16
C SER A 6 -13.27 3.06 -19.46
N THR A 7 -14.07 4.10 -19.46
CA THR A 7 -13.95 5.17 -18.49
C THR A 7 -14.35 4.57 -17.14
N GLY A 8 -13.68 3.50 -16.74
CA GLY A 8 -13.61 3.10 -15.37
C GLY A 8 -12.93 4.27 -14.68
N GLU A 9 -13.66 4.94 -13.80
CA GLU A 9 -13.07 5.98 -12.97
C GLU A 9 -11.76 5.44 -12.42
N GLN A 10 -10.67 6.06 -12.84
CA GLN A 10 -9.35 5.63 -12.42
C GLN A 10 -9.24 5.86 -10.91
N ASN A 11 -8.96 4.79 -10.17
CA ASN A 11 -8.80 4.87 -8.73
C ASN A 11 -7.66 5.83 -8.38
N PRO A 12 -7.92 6.96 -7.70
CA PRO A 12 -6.91 7.98 -7.46
C PRO A 12 -5.76 7.53 -6.57
N PHE A 13 -5.92 6.45 -5.80
CA PHE A 13 -4.86 5.93 -4.94
C PHE A 13 -3.77 5.16 -5.68
N LEU A 14 -4.00 4.76 -6.93
CA LEU A 14 -3.06 3.93 -7.69
C LEU A 14 -1.90 4.72 -8.29
N SER A 15 -1.94 6.04 -8.22
CA SER A 15 -0.86 6.93 -8.68
C SER A 15 -0.65 8.05 -7.68
N GLU A 16 0.45 8.77 -7.81
CA GLU A 16 0.67 9.96 -7.01
C GLU A 16 -0.42 11.01 -7.24
N PHE A 17 -0.81 11.70 -6.18
CA PHE A 17 -1.82 12.75 -6.29
C PHE A 17 -1.27 13.93 -7.11
N GLN A 18 -1.97 14.27 -8.17
CA GLN A 18 -1.64 15.38 -9.07
C GLN A 18 -2.26 16.70 -8.59
N THR A 19 -2.32 16.87 -7.30
CA THR A 19 -2.90 18.05 -6.64
C THR A 19 -1.79 18.95 -6.10
N PRO A 20 -2.05 20.25 -5.89
CA PRO A 20 -1.07 21.11 -5.22
C PRO A 20 -0.65 20.55 -3.86
N GLU A 21 0.64 20.52 -3.60
CA GLU A 21 1.25 20.02 -2.36
C GLU A 21 0.96 18.54 -2.04
N GLY A 22 0.46 17.77 -3.02
CA GLY A 22 0.15 16.35 -2.82
C GLY A 22 -1.05 16.10 -1.91
N VAL A 23 -1.91 17.08 -1.72
CA VAL A 23 -3.13 16.96 -0.92
C VAL A 23 -4.06 15.91 -1.56
N PRO A 24 -4.64 14.97 -0.80
CA PRO A 24 -5.56 14.01 -1.37
C PRO A 24 -6.74 14.68 -2.08
N PRO A 25 -7.10 14.24 -3.32
CA PRO A 25 -8.24 14.80 -4.05
C PRO A 25 -9.57 14.26 -3.49
N PHE A 26 -9.98 14.74 -2.33
CA PHE A 26 -11.14 14.23 -1.58
C PHE A 26 -12.44 14.24 -2.39
N ASP A 27 -12.59 15.19 -3.32
CA ASP A 27 -13.74 15.29 -4.22
C ASP A 27 -13.80 14.17 -5.27
N GLN A 28 -12.67 13.50 -5.53
CA GLN A 28 -12.55 12.41 -6.50
C GLN A 28 -12.48 11.04 -5.82
N ILE A 29 -12.27 11.00 -4.50
CA ILE A 29 -12.15 9.76 -3.75
C ILE A 29 -13.55 9.30 -3.30
N LYS A 30 -13.89 8.06 -3.66
CA LYS A 30 -15.16 7.42 -3.29
C LYS A 30 -14.90 6.21 -2.41
N LEU A 31 -15.92 5.80 -1.64
CA LEU A 31 -15.86 4.63 -0.76
C LEU A 31 -15.38 3.38 -1.53
N GLU A 32 -15.85 3.19 -2.76
CA GLU A 32 -15.50 2.07 -3.61
C GLU A 32 -14.03 2.02 -4.04
N HIS A 33 -13.28 3.10 -3.84
CA HIS A 33 -11.85 3.16 -4.19
C HIS A 33 -10.94 2.53 -3.13
N TYR A 34 -11.37 2.47 -1.87
CA TYR A 34 -10.50 2.06 -0.75
C TYR A 34 -10.10 0.59 -0.82
N GLU A 35 -11.06 -0.32 -0.91
CA GLU A 35 -10.77 -1.75 -0.91
C GLU A 35 -9.86 -2.18 -2.06
N PRO A 36 -10.16 -1.82 -3.33
CA PRO A 36 -9.25 -2.16 -4.44
C PRO A 36 -7.86 -1.57 -4.27
N ALA A 37 -7.74 -0.36 -3.71
CA ALA A 37 -6.45 0.29 -3.45
C ALA A 37 -5.66 -0.46 -2.37
N PHE A 38 -6.29 -0.88 -1.29
CA PHE A 38 -5.65 -1.70 -0.27
C PHE A 38 -5.14 -3.02 -0.85
N MET A 39 -5.97 -3.71 -1.63
CA MET A 39 -5.60 -5.00 -2.24
C MET A 39 -4.45 -4.83 -3.23
N LYS A 40 -4.49 -3.79 -4.05
CA LYS A 40 -3.41 -3.48 -5.00
C LYS A 40 -2.12 -3.08 -4.29
N GLY A 41 -2.24 -2.33 -3.21
CA GLY A 41 -1.10 -1.95 -2.38
C GLY A 41 -0.43 -3.16 -1.73
N ILE A 42 -1.20 -4.12 -1.25
CA ILE A 42 -0.68 -5.39 -0.71
C ILE A 42 0.07 -6.16 -1.79
N GLU A 43 -0.51 -6.29 -2.97
CA GLU A 43 0.12 -6.94 -4.12
C GLU A 43 1.45 -6.27 -4.49
N GLU A 44 1.45 -4.93 -4.58
CA GLU A 44 2.65 -4.15 -4.87
C GLU A 44 3.75 -4.37 -3.84
N GLN A 45 3.40 -4.28 -2.56
CA GLN A 45 4.36 -4.48 -1.48
C GLN A 45 4.94 -5.89 -1.49
N ASN A 46 4.11 -6.91 -1.68
CA ASN A 46 4.58 -8.29 -1.78
C ASN A 46 5.57 -8.47 -2.93
N ALA A 47 5.30 -7.88 -4.08
CA ALA A 47 6.21 -7.94 -5.23
C ALA A 47 7.55 -7.25 -4.96
N ARG A 48 7.52 -6.09 -4.31
CA ARG A 48 8.73 -5.34 -3.96
C ARG A 48 9.55 -6.03 -2.89
N ILE A 49 8.90 -6.63 -1.88
CA ILE A 49 9.58 -7.43 -0.86
C ILE A 49 10.24 -8.67 -1.48
N GLN A 50 9.54 -9.33 -2.39
CA GLN A 50 10.11 -10.47 -3.11
C GLN A 50 11.33 -10.07 -3.94
N ALA A 51 11.31 -8.90 -4.56
CA ALA A 51 12.47 -8.37 -5.27
C ALA A 51 13.66 -8.10 -4.34
N ILE A 52 13.44 -7.64 -3.12
CA ILE A 52 14.47 -7.46 -2.11
C ILE A 52 15.09 -8.83 -1.75
N ILE A 53 14.25 -9.84 -1.53
CA ILE A 53 14.69 -11.20 -1.18
C ILE A 53 15.50 -11.83 -2.31
N ASP A 54 15.06 -11.65 -3.55
CA ASP A 54 15.67 -12.25 -4.74
C ASP A 54 16.91 -11.51 -5.22
N ASN A 55 17.17 -10.30 -4.72
CA ASN A 55 18.36 -9.54 -5.08
C ASN A 55 19.63 -10.27 -4.62
N THR A 56 20.52 -10.56 -5.57
CA THR A 56 21.77 -11.28 -5.32
C THR A 56 22.93 -10.36 -4.92
N ASP A 57 22.75 -9.06 -4.98
CA ASP A 57 23.75 -8.10 -4.53
C ASP A 57 23.94 -8.19 -3.01
N GLU A 58 25.11 -7.79 -2.54
CA GLU A 58 25.39 -7.74 -1.11
C GLU A 58 24.35 -6.85 -0.40
N PRO A 59 23.72 -7.32 0.69
CA PRO A 59 22.75 -6.53 1.43
C PRO A 59 23.34 -5.25 2.00
N THR A 60 22.73 -4.12 1.66
CA THR A 60 23.11 -2.80 2.14
C THR A 60 21.89 -2.10 2.76
N PHE A 61 22.13 -1.02 3.49
CA PHE A 61 21.05 -0.22 4.03
C PHE A 61 20.10 0.25 2.89
N ASP A 62 20.65 0.71 1.77
CA ASP A 62 19.86 1.20 0.66
C ASP A 62 19.03 0.12 -0.03
N ASN A 63 19.64 -1.04 -0.34
CA ASN A 63 18.92 -2.06 -1.10
C ASN A 63 18.03 -2.97 -0.25
N VAL A 64 18.07 -2.86 1.06
CA VAL A 64 17.20 -3.61 1.98
C VAL A 64 16.31 -2.70 2.79
N ILE A 65 16.86 -1.80 3.60
CA ILE A 65 16.08 -1.01 4.55
C ILE A 65 15.31 0.10 3.84
N VAL A 66 15.97 0.89 3.01
CA VAL A 66 15.30 1.96 2.24
C VAL A 66 14.29 1.35 1.26
N ALA A 67 14.68 0.27 0.57
CA ALA A 67 13.80 -0.44 -0.35
C ALA A 67 12.55 -1.00 0.36
N LEU A 68 12.68 -1.50 1.58
CA LEU A 68 11.56 -1.97 2.39
C LEU A 68 10.65 -0.80 2.83
N ASP A 69 11.24 0.29 3.28
CA ASP A 69 10.50 1.50 3.68
C ASP A 69 9.68 2.08 2.51
N GLU A 70 10.21 2.03 1.31
CA GLU A 70 9.58 2.53 0.08
C GLU A 70 8.74 1.46 -0.64
N SER A 71 8.50 0.30 -0.03
CA SER A 71 7.86 -0.85 -0.68
C SER A 71 6.35 -0.72 -0.85
N SER A 72 5.71 0.25 -0.20
CA SER A 72 4.24 0.33 -0.15
C SER A 72 3.69 1.73 -0.40
N PRO A 73 4.01 2.39 -1.53
CA PRO A 73 3.49 3.74 -1.79
C PRO A 73 1.97 3.81 -1.90
N ILE A 74 1.33 2.79 -2.50
CA ILE A 74 -0.15 2.74 -2.58
C ILE A 74 -0.76 2.57 -1.19
N LEU A 75 -0.24 1.67 -0.36
CA LEU A 75 -0.73 1.48 1.02
C LEU A 75 -0.55 2.72 1.87
N SER A 76 0.55 3.44 1.71
CA SER A 76 0.79 4.70 2.41
C SER A 76 -0.24 5.76 2.03
N ARG A 77 -0.55 5.88 0.74
CA ARG A 77 -1.55 6.84 0.25
C ARG A 77 -2.96 6.50 0.76
N VAL A 78 -3.41 5.27 0.50
CA VAL A 78 -4.78 4.87 0.86
C VAL A 78 -4.96 4.80 2.38
N GLY A 79 -3.98 4.28 3.11
CA GLY A 79 -4.01 4.19 4.56
C GLY A 79 -4.06 5.55 5.22
N GLY A 80 -3.23 6.48 4.76
CA GLY A 80 -3.20 7.85 5.28
C GLY A 80 -4.56 8.55 5.16
N VAL A 81 -5.20 8.46 4.01
CA VAL A 81 -6.52 9.05 3.80
C VAL A 81 -7.60 8.31 4.59
N PHE A 82 -7.60 6.98 4.52
CA PHE A 82 -8.63 6.14 5.13
C PHE A 82 -8.67 6.31 6.67
N TYR A 83 -7.53 6.22 7.33
CA TYR A 83 -7.48 6.34 8.78
C TYR A 83 -7.80 7.76 9.26
N ASN A 84 -7.38 8.79 8.54
CA ASN A 84 -7.75 10.16 8.86
C ASN A 84 -9.24 10.39 8.73
N LEU A 85 -9.90 9.85 7.70
CA LEU A 85 -11.33 9.98 7.52
C LEU A 85 -12.13 9.21 8.57
N THR A 86 -11.69 8.02 8.96
CA THR A 86 -12.36 7.26 10.01
C THR A 86 -12.30 7.94 11.38
N GLU A 87 -11.25 8.74 11.63
CA GLU A 87 -11.15 9.55 12.85
C GLU A 87 -11.99 10.84 12.78
N ALA A 88 -12.07 11.46 11.61
CA ALA A 88 -12.74 12.75 11.43
C ALA A 88 -14.24 12.62 11.13
N GLU A 89 -14.61 11.65 10.30
CA GLU A 89 -16.00 11.43 9.85
C GLU A 89 -16.30 9.93 9.84
N THR A 90 -16.79 9.42 10.96
CA THR A 90 -17.18 8.02 11.05
C THR A 90 -18.56 7.81 10.44
N THR A 91 -18.64 7.10 9.31
CA THR A 91 -19.87 6.62 8.72
C THR A 91 -19.99 5.11 8.92
N ASP A 92 -21.21 4.58 8.81
CA ASP A 92 -21.44 3.13 8.95
C ASP A 92 -20.67 2.34 7.88
N GLU A 93 -20.62 2.87 6.66
CA GLU A 93 -19.89 2.28 5.55
C GLU A 93 -18.38 2.26 5.78
N LEU A 94 -17.81 3.36 6.29
CA LEU A 94 -16.39 3.41 6.63
C LEU A 94 -16.05 2.49 7.78
N THR A 95 -16.92 2.40 8.77
CA THR A 95 -16.76 1.48 9.91
C THR A 95 -16.79 0.03 9.43
N ALA A 96 -17.74 -0.34 8.58
CA ALA A 96 -17.85 -1.68 8.01
C ALA A 96 -16.61 -2.05 7.20
N LEU A 97 -16.11 -1.12 6.39
CA LEU A 97 -14.89 -1.32 5.60
C LEU A 97 -13.66 -1.47 6.50
N SER A 98 -13.56 -0.67 7.56
CA SER A 98 -12.48 -0.78 8.55
C SER A 98 -12.45 -2.16 9.21
N ILE A 99 -13.61 -2.67 9.61
CA ILE A 99 -13.75 -4.01 10.20
C ILE A 99 -13.35 -5.09 9.19
N LYS A 100 -13.73 -4.93 7.93
CA LYS A 100 -13.38 -5.87 6.86
C LYS A 100 -11.87 -5.88 6.58
N MET A 101 -11.25 -4.70 6.53
CA MET A 101 -9.85 -4.56 6.15
C MET A 101 -8.88 -4.88 7.28
N ALA A 102 -9.28 -4.72 8.54
CA ALA A 102 -8.41 -4.93 9.68
C ALA A 102 -7.74 -6.32 9.72
N PRO A 103 -8.45 -7.44 9.57
CA PRO A 103 -7.80 -8.76 9.56
C PRO A 103 -6.92 -8.97 8.31
N ILE A 104 -7.30 -8.41 7.17
CA ILE A 104 -6.53 -8.52 5.93
C ILE A 104 -5.19 -7.79 6.07
N MET A 105 -5.20 -6.57 6.61
CA MET A 105 -3.98 -5.80 6.84
C MET A 105 -3.12 -6.41 7.93
N SER A 106 -3.72 -6.91 9.00
CA SER A 106 -3.00 -7.59 10.09
C SER A 106 -2.29 -8.85 9.59
N GLU A 107 -2.97 -9.66 8.78
CA GLU A 107 -2.35 -10.84 8.15
C GLU A 107 -1.18 -10.45 7.24
N HIS A 108 -1.36 -9.39 6.45
CA HIS A 108 -0.31 -8.89 5.57
C HIS A 108 0.92 -8.42 6.36
N GLU A 109 0.73 -7.66 7.42
CA GLU A 109 1.81 -7.21 8.30
C GLU A 109 2.52 -8.39 8.99
N ASP A 110 1.76 -9.37 9.46
CA ASP A 110 2.32 -10.58 10.07
C ASP A 110 3.14 -11.39 9.06
N ASN A 111 2.67 -11.52 7.83
CA ASN A 111 3.41 -12.20 6.77
C ASN A 111 4.76 -11.54 6.48
N ILE A 112 4.83 -10.22 6.54
CA ILE A 112 6.08 -9.47 6.40
C ILE A 112 6.98 -9.70 7.61
N SER A 113 6.44 -9.54 8.83
CA SER A 113 7.19 -9.65 10.08
C SER A 113 7.75 -11.05 10.31
N LEU A 114 7.03 -12.08 9.85
CA LEU A 114 7.41 -13.50 10.02
C LEU A 114 8.19 -14.05 8.81
N ASN A 115 8.48 -13.22 7.82
CA ASN A 115 9.23 -13.63 6.63
C ASN A 115 10.71 -13.83 6.97
N LYS A 116 11.14 -15.08 7.06
CA LYS A 116 12.50 -15.44 7.45
C LYS A 116 13.55 -14.98 6.42
N ALA A 117 13.22 -15.05 5.14
CA ALA A 117 14.14 -14.64 4.08
C ALA A 117 14.36 -13.12 4.10
N LEU A 118 13.31 -12.34 4.32
CA LEU A 118 13.41 -10.89 4.50
C LEU A 118 14.23 -10.56 5.76
N PHE A 119 13.94 -11.23 6.87
CA PHE A 119 14.66 -11.03 8.13
C PHE A 119 16.16 -11.31 7.96
N ALA A 120 16.53 -12.34 7.21
CA ALA A 120 17.93 -12.64 6.92
C ALA A 120 18.62 -11.50 6.18
N LYS A 121 17.93 -10.86 5.23
CA LYS A 121 18.45 -9.68 4.52
C LYS A 121 18.63 -8.49 5.46
N VAL A 122 17.65 -8.21 6.30
CA VAL A 122 17.72 -7.12 7.29
C VAL A 122 18.86 -7.36 8.28
N LYS A 123 18.96 -8.56 8.79
CA LYS A 123 20.04 -8.95 9.72
C LYS A 123 21.43 -8.75 9.10
N ALA A 124 21.59 -9.12 7.85
CA ALA A 124 22.87 -8.99 7.14
C ALA A 124 23.33 -7.53 7.01
N VAL A 125 22.41 -6.57 6.97
CA VAL A 125 22.74 -5.13 6.94
C VAL A 125 23.36 -4.69 8.27
N TYR A 126 22.91 -5.25 9.40
CA TYR A 126 23.35 -4.86 10.74
C TYR A 126 24.52 -5.71 11.28
N ASP A 127 24.82 -6.80 10.63
CA ASP A 127 26.00 -7.63 10.92
C ASP A 127 27.24 -7.10 10.14
#